data_652152ab5e589a3a0b105283c5b0c9d4
#
_entry.id   652152ab5e589a3a0b105283c5b0c9d4
#
_cell.length_a   1.000
_cell.length_b   1.000
_cell.length_c   1.000
_cell.angle_alpha   90.00
_cell.angle_beta   90.00
_cell.angle_gamma   90.00
#
_symmetry.space_group_name_H-M   'P 1'
#
loop_
_entity.id
_entity.type
_entity.pdbx_description
1 polymer ?
#
loop_
_entity_poly.entity_id
_entity_poly.type
_entity_poly.pdbx_seq_one_letter_code
_entity_poly.pdbx_strand_id
1 'polypeptide(L)'
;VSQPAFDFGDDELDDAANPTYTVGELAEAINDALRRGFSDGVWVRGEISGWSDRGQHAYFTLVDDDGTKAAVNVQFFANARMRLRPMLQKHRLRLADGMKVRVFGYLDYYAPNGRIGLKMTGIDPKYTLGDIAQSRDEVIRRLVADGLLDANKRRPLSPIPLRVGVVTSVGTAAWHDFHDELQRSALGFSLTVIDTRVQGEFAEQMITAAIVTLSQRIDLDALVLIRGGGARNELAVFDAERIARAIAASPVPVLTGLGHEVDRSVADEVAHTMLKTPTACAGELIARATRYCTASEATFAAIVRQSSSVLTGASSDLSVAAHRIARRTHAAVER
;
A
#
# COMPACT_ATOMS: atom_id res chain seq x y z
N VAL A 1 -0.53 9.57 -68.21
CA VAL A 1 -0.16 8.30 -67.50
C VAL A 1 -1.48 7.62 -67.19
N SER A 2 -1.88 6.63 -68.06
CA SER A 2 -3.10 5.84 -67.88
C SER A 2 -2.90 4.89 -66.67
N GLN A 3 -3.82 4.89 -65.74
CA GLN A 3 -3.92 3.86 -64.72
C GLN A 3 -4.19 2.50 -65.36
N PRO A 4 -3.52 1.42 -64.96
CA PRO A 4 -3.85 0.09 -65.44
C PRO A 4 -5.26 -0.25 -64.93
N ALA A 5 -6.14 -0.63 -65.88
CA ALA A 5 -7.42 -1.23 -65.55
C ALA A 5 -7.15 -2.56 -64.85
N PHE A 6 -7.68 -2.73 -63.62
CA PHE A 6 -7.74 -4.04 -63.00
C PHE A 6 -8.73 -4.88 -63.78
N ASP A 7 -8.23 -5.90 -64.43
CA ASP A 7 -9.03 -6.95 -65.03
C ASP A 7 -9.44 -7.90 -63.89
N PHE A 8 -10.67 -7.74 -63.42
CA PHE A 8 -11.31 -8.75 -62.60
C PHE A 8 -11.78 -9.82 -63.56
N GLY A 9 -10.94 -10.86 -63.82
CA GLY A 9 -11.35 -12.01 -64.59
C GLY A 9 -12.73 -12.47 -64.13
N ASP A 10 -13.59 -12.79 -65.11
CA ASP A 10 -14.92 -13.42 -64.91
C ASP A 10 -14.76 -14.84 -64.32
N ASP A 11 -14.18 -14.97 -63.13
CA ASP A 11 -14.45 -16.10 -62.28
C ASP A 11 -15.87 -15.88 -61.72
N GLU A 12 -16.87 -16.42 -62.41
CA GLU A 12 -18.21 -16.62 -61.84
C GLU A 12 -18.05 -17.39 -60.54
N LEU A 13 -17.98 -16.65 -59.42
CA LEU A 13 -18.16 -17.23 -58.11
C LEU A 13 -19.51 -17.93 -58.15
N ASP A 14 -19.48 -19.25 -58.08
CA ASP A 14 -20.70 -20.10 -58.07
C ASP A 14 -21.57 -19.66 -56.91
N ASP A 15 -22.51 -18.75 -57.15
CA ASP A 15 -23.46 -18.18 -56.20
C ASP A 15 -24.36 -19.27 -55.60
N ALA A 16 -24.41 -20.47 -56.19
CA ALA A 16 -25.15 -21.60 -55.71
C ALA A 16 -24.44 -22.35 -54.54
N ALA A 17 -23.13 -22.21 -54.41
CA ALA A 17 -22.32 -22.89 -53.36
C ALA A 17 -22.17 -22.10 -52.09
N ASN A 18 -22.28 -20.75 -52.15
CA ASN A 18 -22.07 -19.87 -50.98
C ASN A 18 -23.30 -18.98 -50.73
N PRO A 19 -23.91 -19.05 -49.53
CA PRO A 19 -25.07 -18.23 -49.21
C PRO A 19 -24.69 -16.75 -49.11
N THR A 20 -25.45 -15.91 -49.78
CA THR A 20 -25.33 -14.44 -49.70
C THR A 20 -26.14 -13.96 -48.50
N TYR A 21 -25.48 -13.23 -47.57
CA TYR A 21 -26.08 -12.63 -46.39
C TYR A 21 -26.12 -11.11 -46.51
N THR A 22 -27.16 -10.48 -46.00
CA THR A 22 -27.11 -9.09 -45.59
C THR A 22 -26.21 -8.95 -44.37
N VAL A 23 -25.71 -7.75 -44.07
CA VAL A 23 -24.88 -7.49 -42.88
C VAL A 23 -25.59 -7.91 -41.56
N GLY A 24 -26.93 -7.70 -41.53
CA GLY A 24 -27.74 -8.10 -40.36
C GLY A 24 -27.84 -9.62 -40.22
N GLU A 25 -28.15 -10.33 -41.32
CA GLU A 25 -28.24 -11.81 -41.33
C GLU A 25 -26.87 -12.44 -41.00
N LEU A 26 -25.76 -11.88 -41.49
CA LEU A 26 -24.42 -12.34 -41.13
C LEU A 26 -24.16 -12.15 -39.61
N ALA A 27 -24.56 -11.01 -39.03
CA ALA A 27 -24.41 -10.74 -37.62
C ALA A 27 -25.23 -11.73 -36.74
N GLU A 28 -26.45 -12.07 -37.20
CA GLU A 28 -27.27 -13.08 -36.52
C GLU A 28 -26.66 -14.50 -36.65
N ALA A 29 -26.18 -14.86 -37.83
CA ALA A 29 -25.50 -16.15 -38.05
C ALA A 29 -24.23 -16.30 -37.19
N ILE A 30 -23.44 -15.23 -37.06
CA ILE A 30 -22.26 -15.20 -36.15
C ILE A 30 -22.70 -15.39 -34.69
N ASN A 31 -23.71 -14.65 -34.23
CA ASN A 31 -24.22 -14.79 -32.87
C ASN A 31 -24.79 -16.21 -32.60
N ASP A 32 -25.44 -16.79 -33.58
CA ASP A 32 -25.95 -18.17 -33.46
C ASP A 32 -24.81 -19.20 -33.43
N ALA A 33 -23.76 -19.00 -34.19
CA ALA A 33 -22.56 -19.83 -34.13
C ALA A 33 -21.85 -19.69 -32.76
N LEU A 34 -21.71 -18.47 -32.23
CA LEU A 34 -21.16 -18.23 -30.90
C LEU A 34 -22.04 -18.90 -29.81
N ARG A 35 -23.34 -18.75 -29.88
CA ARG A 35 -24.26 -19.41 -28.92
C ARG A 35 -24.18 -20.93 -28.97
N ARG A 36 -24.05 -21.52 -30.17
CA ARG A 36 -23.89 -22.98 -30.30
C ARG A 36 -22.55 -23.49 -29.82
N GLY A 37 -21.47 -22.74 -30.10
CA GLY A 37 -20.11 -23.11 -29.68
C GLY A 37 -19.82 -22.86 -28.20
N PHE A 38 -20.54 -21.90 -27.57
CA PHE A 38 -20.29 -21.46 -26.19
C PHE A 38 -21.60 -21.30 -25.40
N SER A 39 -22.51 -22.30 -25.51
CA SER A 39 -23.87 -22.27 -24.94
C SER A 39 -23.89 -21.99 -23.44
N ASP A 40 -22.96 -22.58 -22.70
CA ASP A 40 -22.88 -22.50 -21.24
C ASP A 40 -22.07 -21.32 -20.73
N GLY A 41 -21.64 -20.42 -21.64
CA GLY A 41 -20.71 -19.37 -21.33
C GLY A 41 -19.27 -19.86 -21.19
N VAL A 42 -18.34 -18.94 -20.97
CA VAL A 42 -16.91 -19.27 -20.89
C VAL A 42 -16.24 -18.58 -19.71
N TRP A 43 -15.29 -19.27 -19.11
CA TRP A 43 -14.32 -18.67 -18.22
C TRP A 43 -13.11 -18.20 -19.02
N VAL A 44 -12.77 -16.92 -18.90
CA VAL A 44 -11.59 -16.32 -19.53
C VAL A 44 -10.71 -15.77 -18.44
N ARG A 45 -9.40 -16.07 -18.50
CA ARG A 45 -8.38 -15.50 -17.63
C ARG A 45 -7.52 -14.52 -18.44
N GLY A 46 -7.01 -13.51 -17.77
CA GLY A 46 -6.12 -12.52 -18.36
C GLY A 46 -5.94 -11.33 -17.43
N GLU A 47 -5.12 -10.39 -17.88
CA GLU A 47 -4.89 -9.13 -17.17
C GLU A 47 -5.85 -8.06 -17.67
N ILE A 48 -6.40 -7.26 -16.75
CA ILE A 48 -7.26 -6.12 -17.08
C ILE A 48 -6.41 -4.99 -17.64
N SER A 49 -6.79 -4.47 -18.80
CA SER A 49 -6.19 -3.31 -19.45
C SER A 49 -7.26 -2.34 -19.95
N GLY A 50 -7.02 -1.04 -19.77
CA GLY A 50 -7.93 0.01 -20.25
C GLY A 50 -9.25 0.06 -19.49
N TRP A 51 -9.22 -0.15 -18.15
CA TRP A 51 -10.42 -0.05 -17.32
C TRP A 51 -11.10 1.31 -17.47
N SER A 52 -12.33 1.31 -17.92
CA SER A 52 -13.15 2.51 -18.11
C SER A 52 -14.48 2.37 -17.41
N ASP A 53 -14.69 3.17 -16.36
CA ASP A 53 -15.95 3.26 -15.64
C ASP A 53 -16.85 4.32 -16.28
N ARG A 54 -17.97 3.89 -16.87
CA ARG A 54 -18.94 4.77 -17.54
C ARG A 54 -20.29 4.71 -16.84
N GLY A 55 -20.37 5.40 -15.72
CA GLY A 55 -21.59 5.43 -14.90
C GLY A 55 -21.95 4.07 -14.32
N GLN A 56 -23.00 3.45 -14.82
CA GLN A 56 -23.45 2.14 -14.32
C GLN A 56 -22.71 0.95 -14.97
N HIS A 57 -21.98 1.17 -16.06
CA HIS A 57 -21.28 0.15 -16.84
C HIS A 57 -19.77 0.33 -16.72
N ALA A 58 -19.03 -0.76 -16.82
CA ALA A 58 -17.58 -0.71 -16.99
C ALA A 58 -17.17 -1.48 -18.23
N TYR A 59 -16.09 -1.03 -18.85
CA TYR A 59 -15.51 -1.62 -20.05
C TYR A 59 -14.02 -1.77 -19.84
N PHE A 60 -13.46 -2.87 -20.29
CA PHE A 60 -12.04 -3.14 -20.24
C PHE A 60 -11.66 -4.20 -21.27
N THR A 61 -10.39 -4.38 -21.49
CA THR A 61 -9.85 -5.45 -22.32
C THR A 61 -9.15 -6.47 -21.40
N LEU A 62 -9.39 -7.75 -21.61
CA LEU A 62 -8.51 -8.80 -21.08
C LEU A 62 -7.42 -9.06 -22.10
N VAL A 63 -6.19 -8.97 -21.63
CA VAL A 63 -4.99 -9.32 -22.42
C VAL A 63 -4.37 -10.58 -21.83
N ASP A 64 -3.72 -11.36 -22.69
CA ASP A 64 -3.03 -12.55 -22.24
C ASP A 64 -1.74 -12.18 -21.48
N ASP A 65 -1.40 -12.95 -20.46
CA ASP A 65 -0.26 -12.71 -19.56
C ASP A 65 1.00 -13.48 -19.96
N ASP A 66 0.90 -14.35 -20.98
CA ASP A 66 1.99 -15.22 -21.45
C ASP A 66 2.81 -14.66 -22.62
N GLY A 67 2.58 -13.41 -23.00
CA GLY A 67 3.25 -12.75 -24.13
C GLY A 67 2.58 -12.98 -25.48
N THR A 68 1.50 -13.76 -25.57
CA THR A 68 0.63 -13.84 -26.74
C THR A 68 -0.13 -12.51 -26.88
N LYS A 69 -0.14 -11.92 -28.09
CA LYS A 69 -0.87 -10.67 -28.34
C LYS A 69 -2.37 -10.90 -28.51
N ALA A 70 -2.97 -11.72 -27.62
CA ALA A 70 -4.39 -11.99 -27.63
C ALA A 70 -5.13 -11.02 -26.69
N ALA A 71 -6.26 -10.51 -27.16
CA ALA A 71 -7.07 -9.58 -26.37
C ALA A 71 -8.56 -9.80 -26.65
N VAL A 72 -9.39 -9.66 -25.62
CA VAL A 72 -10.84 -9.68 -25.73
C VAL A 72 -11.46 -8.51 -25.00
N ASN A 73 -12.37 -7.80 -25.65
CA ASN A 73 -13.11 -6.70 -25.03
C ASN A 73 -14.16 -7.27 -24.06
N VAL A 74 -14.19 -6.74 -22.84
CA VAL A 74 -15.14 -7.15 -21.82
C VAL A 74 -16.11 -6.02 -21.49
N GLN A 75 -17.37 -6.38 -21.38
CA GLN A 75 -18.48 -5.48 -21.03
C GLN A 75 -19.04 -5.91 -19.71
N PHE A 76 -18.93 -5.06 -18.72
CA PHE A 76 -19.45 -5.33 -17.37
C PHE A 76 -20.65 -4.40 -17.11
N PHE A 77 -21.83 -4.90 -17.47
CA PHE A 77 -23.07 -4.14 -17.41
C PHE A 77 -23.63 -4.00 -16.00
N ALA A 78 -24.47 -2.98 -15.80
CA ALA A 78 -25.07 -2.59 -14.54
C ALA A 78 -25.67 -3.75 -13.74
N ASN A 79 -26.47 -4.61 -14.38
CA ASN A 79 -27.13 -5.75 -13.71
C ASN A 79 -26.10 -6.76 -13.15
N ALA A 80 -25.05 -7.05 -13.90
CA ALA A 80 -23.97 -7.92 -13.46
C ALA A 80 -23.14 -7.25 -12.37
N ARG A 81 -22.83 -5.97 -12.50
CA ARG A 81 -22.13 -5.17 -11.47
C ARG A 81 -22.89 -5.17 -10.14
N MET A 82 -24.19 -4.92 -10.18
CA MET A 82 -25.04 -4.93 -8.98
C MET A 82 -25.05 -6.29 -8.31
N ARG A 83 -25.19 -7.37 -9.09
CA ARG A 83 -25.19 -8.74 -8.58
C ARG A 83 -23.86 -9.16 -7.97
N LEU A 84 -22.74 -8.78 -8.58
CA LEU A 84 -21.39 -9.14 -8.12
C LEU A 84 -20.85 -8.24 -7.01
N ARG A 85 -21.44 -7.06 -6.81
CA ARG A 85 -21.01 -6.07 -5.80
C ARG A 85 -20.86 -6.65 -4.39
N PRO A 86 -21.83 -7.44 -3.83
CA PRO A 86 -21.67 -7.99 -2.48
C PRO A 86 -20.48 -8.93 -2.36
N MET A 87 -20.24 -9.74 -3.40
CA MET A 87 -19.13 -10.69 -3.44
C MET A 87 -17.79 -9.94 -3.56
N LEU A 88 -17.68 -8.95 -4.44
CA LEU A 88 -16.49 -8.10 -4.56
C LEU A 88 -16.19 -7.35 -3.25
N GLN A 89 -17.23 -6.82 -2.59
CA GLN A 89 -17.10 -6.16 -1.27
C GLN A 89 -16.66 -7.14 -0.18
N LYS A 90 -17.23 -8.35 -0.13
CA LYS A 90 -16.83 -9.39 0.82
C LYS A 90 -15.34 -9.73 0.70
N HIS A 91 -14.82 -9.81 -0.52
CA HIS A 91 -13.41 -10.09 -0.80
C HIS A 91 -12.55 -8.82 -0.87
N ARG A 92 -13.14 -7.64 -0.64
CA ARG A 92 -12.46 -6.33 -0.73
C ARG A 92 -11.73 -6.12 -2.06
N LEU A 93 -12.28 -6.64 -3.16
CA LEU A 93 -11.74 -6.52 -4.50
C LEU A 93 -12.37 -5.32 -5.22
N ARG A 94 -11.53 -4.49 -5.81
CA ARG A 94 -11.92 -3.43 -6.73
C ARG A 94 -11.19 -3.64 -8.03
N LEU A 95 -11.91 -3.94 -9.10
CA LEU A 95 -11.31 -4.20 -10.41
C LEU A 95 -10.63 -2.94 -10.95
N ALA A 96 -9.41 -3.10 -11.45
CA ALA A 96 -8.56 -2.03 -11.98
C ALA A 96 -7.56 -2.61 -12.98
N ASP A 97 -6.88 -1.73 -13.73
CA ASP A 97 -5.82 -2.11 -14.66
C ASP A 97 -4.69 -2.88 -13.96
N GLY A 98 -4.05 -3.77 -14.69
CA GLY A 98 -2.95 -4.60 -14.21
C GLY A 98 -3.38 -5.80 -13.35
N MET A 99 -4.67 -5.97 -13.09
CA MET A 99 -5.15 -7.11 -12.29
C MET A 99 -5.33 -8.35 -13.14
N LYS A 100 -4.73 -9.45 -12.72
CA LYS A 100 -5.04 -10.77 -13.26
C LYS A 100 -6.34 -11.28 -12.69
N VAL A 101 -7.28 -11.57 -13.57
CA VAL A 101 -8.62 -12.01 -13.23
C VAL A 101 -9.03 -13.23 -14.02
N ARG A 102 -9.98 -13.99 -13.47
CA ARG A 102 -10.71 -15.01 -14.19
C ARG A 102 -12.18 -14.64 -14.16
N VAL A 103 -12.72 -14.30 -15.32
CA VAL A 103 -14.10 -13.81 -15.47
C VAL A 103 -14.94 -14.83 -16.23
N PHE A 104 -16.21 -14.91 -15.87
CA PHE A 104 -17.20 -15.70 -16.58
C PHE A 104 -18.14 -14.81 -17.37
N GLY A 105 -18.46 -15.21 -18.60
CA GLY A 105 -19.38 -14.45 -19.41
C GLY A 105 -19.81 -15.19 -20.68
N TYR A 106 -20.59 -14.48 -21.50
CA TYR A 106 -21.09 -14.95 -22.76
C TYR A 106 -20.49 -14.12 -23.88
N LEU A 107 -20.07 -14.77 -24.95
CA LEU A 107 -19.58 -14.11 -26.15
C LEU A 107 -20.76 -13.51 -26.92
N ASP A 108 -20.56 -12.31 -27.46
CA ASP A 108 -21.55 -11.58 -28.23
C ASP A 108 -20.87 -10.79 -29.35
N TYR A 109 -21.39 -10.90 -30.55
CA TYR A 109 -20.99 -10.09 -31.68
C TYR A 109 -21.90 -8.87 -31.75
N TYR A 110 -21.32 -7.70 -31.51
CA TYR A 110 -22.05 -6.44 -31.55
C TYR A 110 -22.06 -5.88 -32.97
N ALA A 111 -23.14 -6.11 -33.70
CA ALA A 111 -23.30 -5.76 -35.11
C ALA A 111 -22.97 -4.30 -35.48
N PRO A 112 -23.34 -3.26 -34.67
CA PRO A 112 -23.09 -1.88 -35.03
C PRO A 112 -21.62 -1.50 -35.22
N ASN A 113 -20.68 -2.21 -34.60
CA ASN A 113 -19.24 -1.95 -34.75
C ASN A 113 -18.41 -3.18 -35.14
N GLY A 114 -19.08 -4.30 -35.44
CA GLY A 114 -18.43 -5.51 -35.95
C GLY A 114 -17.45 -6.17 -35.00
N ARG A 115 -17.65 -6.06 -33.66
CA ARG A 115 -16.71 -6.55 -32.66
C ARG A 115 -17.30 -7.66 -31.82
N ILE A 116 -16.49 -8.69 -31.57
CA ILE A 116 -16.80 -9.73 -30.59
C ILE A 116 -16.36 -9.21 -29.23
N GLY A 117 -17.19 -9.39 -28.22
CA GLY A 117 -16.92 -9.05 -26.84
C GLY A 117 -17.44 -10.10 -25.88
N LEU A 118 -16.93 -10.06 -24.65
CA LEU A 118 -17.38 -10.91 -23.55
C LEU A 118 -18.30 -10.09 -22.62
N LYS A 119 -19.59 -10.45 -22.57
CA LYS A 119 -20.55 -9.92 -21.58
C LYS A 119 -20.30 -10.59 -20.24
N MET A 120 -19.54 -9.94 -19.36
CA MET A 120 -19.17 -10.47 -18.05
C MET A 120 -20.38 -10.61 -17.13
N THR A 121 -20.54 -11.79 -16.54
CA THR A 121 -21.60 -12.12 -15.59
C THR A 121 -21.10 -12.73 -14.29
N GLY A 122 -19.82 -13.13 -14.22
CA GLY A 122 -19.19 -13.73 -13.05
C GLY A 122 -17.69 -13.39 -12.96
N ILE A 123 -17.12 -13.61 -11.80
CA ILE A 123 -15.67 -13.50 -11.55
C ILE A 123 -15.29 -14.51 -10.48
N ASP A 124 -14.08 -15.05 -10.58
CA ASP A 124 -13.50 -15.93 -9.58
C ASP A 124 -12.54 -15.13 -8.66
N PRO A 125 -13.00 -14.74 -7.45
CA PRO A 125 -12.15 -13.96 -6.55
C PRO A 125 -10.96 -14.75 -6.01
N LYS A 126 -11.05 -16.09 -5.94
CA LYS A 126 -9.94 -16.92 -5.46
C LYS A 126 -8.76 -16.92 -6.41
N TYR A 127 -9.03 -16.90 -7.71
CA TYR A 127 -7.98 -16.78 -8.73
C TYR A 127 -7.19 -15.48 -8.57
N THR A 128 -7.87 -14.34 -8.51
CA THR A 128 -7.24 -13.02 -8.37
C THR A 128 -6.45 -12.88 -7.06
N LEU A 129 -7.03 -13.36 -5.95
CA LEU A 129 -6.36 -13.31 -4.64
C LEU A 129 -5.15 -14.26 -4.57
N GLY A 130 -5.23 -15.40 -5.25
CA GLY A 130 -4.12 -16.35 -5.34
C GLY A 130 -2.93 -15.79 -6.09
N ASP A 131 -3.16 -15.10 -7.21
CA ASP A 131 -2.11 -14.44 -7.99
C ASP A 131 -1.41 -13.33 -7.18
N ILE A 132 -2.18 -12.47 -6.51
CA ILE A 132 -1.64 -11.43 -5.62
C ILE A 132 -0.76 -12.06 -4.51
N ALA A 133 -1.22 -13.14 -3.87
CA ALA A 133 -0.46 -13.80 -2.81
C ALA A 133 0.83 -14.43 -3.34
N GLN A 134 0.80 -15.08 -4.49
CA GLN A 134 1.98 -15.70 -5.11
C GLN A 134 3.04 -14.66 -5.47
N SER A 135 2.63 -13.55 -6.08
CA SER A 135 3.52 -12.43 -6.42
C SER A 135 4.21 -11.86 -5.18
N ARG A 136 3.44 -11.67 -4.08
CA ARG A 136 3.97 -11.21 -2.80
C ARG A 136 5.02 -12.16 -2.22
N ASP A 137 4.73 -13.46 -2.18
CA ASP A 137 5.64 -14.46 -1.63
C ASP A 137 6.95 -14.57 -2.44
N GLU A 138 6.89 -14.32 -3.74
CA GLU A 138 8.07 -14.28 -4.60
C GLU A 138 8.96 -13.08 -4.29
N VAL A 139 8.37 -11.89 -4.08
CA VAL A 139 9.12 -10.69 -3.66
C VAL A 139 9.78 -10.92 -2.31
N ILE A 140 9.05 -11.47 -1.33
CA ILE A 140 9.61 -11.80 0.00
C ILE A 140 10.80 -12.76 -0.12
N ARG A 141 10.68 -13.81 -0.92
CA ARG A 141 11.80 -14.77 -1.14
C ARG A 141 13.05 -14.08 -1.69
N ARG A 142 12.90 -13.15 -2.65
CA ARG A 142 14.02 -12.37 -3.19
C ARG A 142 14.64 -11.47 -2.13
N LEU A 143 13.85 -10.77 -1.34
CA LEU A 143 14.34 -9.90 -0.26
C LEU A 143 15.07 -10.68 0.84
N VAL A 144 14.61 -11.90 1.15
CA VAL A 144 15.29 -12.80 2.09
C VAL A 144 16.66 -13.23 1.52
N ALA A 145 16.70 -13.65 0.24
CA ALA A 145 17.94 -14.05 -0.42
C ALA A 145 18.99 -12.92 -0.44
N ASP A 146 18.54 -11.69 -0.61
CA ASP A 146 19.38 -10.48 -0.61
C ASP A 146 19.71 -9.96 0.80
N GLY A 147 19.19 -10.58 1.87
CA GLY A 147 19.39 -10.16 3.27
C GLY A 147 18.72 -8.83 3.65
N LEU A 148 17.73 -8.38 2.86
CA LEU A 148 17.10 -7.08 2.98
C LEU A 148 15.87 -7.07 3.91
N LEU A 149 15.26 -8.23 4.19
CA LEU A 149 13.99 -8.32 4.92
C LEU A 149 14.04 -7.66 6.31
N ASP A 150 15.19 -7.78 7.00
CA ASP A 150 15.37 -7.24 8.34
C ASP A 150 16.34 -6.04 8.40
N ALA A 151 16.75 -5.52 7.24
CA ALA A 151 17.76 -4.46 7.19
C ALA A 151 17.30 -3.19 7.90
N ASN A 152 16.06 -2.78 7.73
CA ASN A 152 15.50 -1.60 8.38
C ASN A 152 15.14 -1.86 9.85
N LYS A 153 14.72 -3.06 10.22
CA LYS A 153 14.41 -3.46 11.62
C LYS A 153 15.62 -3.32 12.55
N ARG A 154 16.84 -3.44 12.02
CA ARG A 154 18.09 -3.29 12.78
C ARG A 154 18.49 -1.83 13.00
N ARG A 155 17.81 -0.87 12.37
CA ARG A 155 18.11 0.55 12.58
C ARG A 155 17.67 0.99 13.97
N PRO A 156 18.51 1.71 14.72
CA PRO A 156 18.10 2.22 16.02
C PRO A 156 17.05 3.32 15.86
N LEU A 157 15.87 3.12 16.42
CA LEU A 157 14.85 4.16 16.49
C LEU A 157 15.15 5.06 17.69
N SER A 158 15.22 6.37 17.47
CA SER A 158 15.45 7.38 18.52
C SER A 158 14.51 7.17 19.70
N PRO A 159 14.97 7.33 20.95
CA PRO A 159 14.09 7.33 22.12
C PRO A 159 13.13 8.54 22.12
N ILE A 160 13.49 9.63 21.43
CA ILE A 160 12.66 10.84 21.24
C ILE A 160 12.57 11.13 19.74
N PRO A 161 11.70 10.46 18.97
CA PRO A 161 11.61 10.62 17.52
C PRO A 161 10.72 11.81 17.18
N LEU A 162 11.20 13.04 17.38
CA LEU A 162 10.42 14.25 17.16
C LEU A 162 10.51 14.79 15.72
N ARG A 163 11.56 14.46 14.97
CA ARG A 163 11.73 14.89 13.58
C ARG A 163 11.34 13.74 12.64
N VAL A 164 10.15 13.85 12.08
CA VAL A 164 9.52 12.75 11.36
C VAL A 164 9.33 13.10 9.90
N GLY A 165 9.86 12.27 9.00
CA GLY A 165 9.53 12.29 7.58
C GLY A 165 8.22 11.53 7.34
N VAL A 166 7.31 12.09 6.56
CA VAL A 166 6.01 11.47 6.29
C VAL A 166 5.78 11.34 4.79
N VAL A 167 5.48 10.12 4.35
CA VAL A 167 5.05 9.77 3.00
C VAL A 167 3.58 9.42 3.02
N THR A 168 2.75 10.26 2.43
CA THR A 168 1.28 10.09 2.41
C THR A 168 0.65 10.98 1.35
N SER A 169 -0.63 10.76 1.05
CA SER A 169 -1.42 11.72 0.29
C SER A 169 -2.03 12.76 1.24
N VAL A 170 -1.56 13.99 1.13
CA VAL A 170 -2.01 15.13 1.94
C VAL A 170 -3.49 15.43 1.65
N GLY A 171 -4.24 15.84 2.68
CA GLY A 171 -5.68 16.11 2.57
C GLY A 171 -6.58 14.87 2.67
N THR A 172 -6.00 13.68 2.87
CA THR A 172 -6.78 12.47 3.14
C THR A 172 -7.09 12.32 4.63
N ALA A 173 -8.10 11.51 4.97
CA ALA A 173 -8.42 11.19 6.36
C ALA A 173 -7.21 10.62 7.12
N ALA A 174 -6.42 9.77 6.47
CA ALA A 174 -5.20 9.18 7.04
C ALA A 174 -4.18 10.24 7.49
N TRP A 175 -3.97 11.26 6.66
CA TRP A 175 -3.11 12.39 6.99
C TRP A 175 -3.67 13.17 8.18
N HIS A 176 -4.96 13.53 8.14
CA HIS A 176 -5.58 14.28 9.22
C HIS A 176 -5.54 13.52 10.54
N ASP A 177 -5.90 12.23 10.55
CA ASP A 177 -5.88 11.39 11.74
C ASP A 177 -4.48 11.31 12.37
N PHE A 178 -3.44 11.15 11.54
CA PHE A 178 -2.03 11.10 12.00
C PHE A 178 -1.57 12.46 12.56
N HIS A 179 -1.80 13.52 11.80
CA HIS A 179 -1.37 14.87 12.14
C HIS A 179 -2.06 15.39 13.42
N ASP A 180 -3.38 15.23 13.51
CA ASP A 180 -4.17 15.68 14.65
C ASP A 180 -3.78 14.95 15.94
N GLU A 181 -3.48 13.64 15.85
CA GLU A 181 -3.03 12.87 17.00
C GLU A 181 -1.67 13.38 17.52
N LEU A 182 -0.72 13.67 16.63
CA LEU A 182 0.56 14.27 17.02
C LEU A 182 0.38 15.67 17.61
N GLN A 183 -0.48 16.49 17.04
CA GLN A 183 -0.74 17.84 17.56
C GLN A 183 -1.36 17.82 18.97
N ARG A 184 -2.33 16.92 19.22
CA ARG A 184 -2.97 16.76 20.52
C ARG A 184 -2.00 16.35 21.62
N SER A 185 -0.89 15.70 21.28
CA SER A 185 0.11 15.26 22.25
C SER A 185 0.86 16.39 22.93
N ALA A 186 0.81 17.61 22.40
CA ALA A 186 1.58 18.78 22.82
C ALA A 186 3.12 18.56 22.85
N LEU A 187 3.62 17.46 22.27
CA LEU A 187 5.04 17.23 22.04
C LEU A 187 5.47 17.99 20.79
N GLY A 188 6.66 18.53 20.79
CA GLY A 188 7.17 19.40 19.70
C GLY A 188 7.58 18.62 18.45
N PHE A 189 6.66 17.84 17.84
CA PHE A 189 6.93 17.14 16.59
C PHE A 189 7.14 18.09 15.42
N SER A 190 8.22 17.85 14.66
CA SER A 190 8.53 18.53 13.40
C SER A 190 8.35 17.56 12.25
N LEU A 191 7.43 17.86 11.32
CA LEU A 191 7.08 16.98 10.22
C LEU A 191 7.65 17.50 8.90
N THR A 192 8.36 16.63 8.19
CA THR A 192 8.74 16.84 6.79
C THR A 192 7.89 15.94 5.92
N VAL A 193 6.89 16.51 5.23
CA VAL A 193 5.89 15.75 4.48
C VAL A 193 6.20 15.78 3.00
N ILE A 194 6.19 14.63 2.35
CA ILE A 194 6.13 14.53 0.89
C ILE A 194 4.73 14.07 0.50
N ASP A 195 4.00 14.97 -0.17
CA ASP A 195 2.69 14.65 -0.73
C ASP A 195 2.86 13.66 -1.89
N THR A 196 2.29 12.48 -1.73
CA THR A 196 2.54 11.34 -2.62
C THR A 196 1.26 10.60 -2.89
N ARG A 197 0.99 10.30 -4.14
CA ARG A 197 -0.11 9.37 -4.46
C ARG A 197 0.25 7.99 -3.90
N VAL A 198 -0.60 7.49 -3.01
CA VAL A 198 -0.43 6.18 -2.35
C VAL A 198 -1.28 5.08 -3.01
N GLN A 199 -1.88 5.38 -4.17
CA GLN A 199 -2.68 4.46 -4.99
C GLN A 199 -2.70 4.90 -6.45
N GLY A 200 -2.94 3.95 -7.38
CA GLY A 200 -2.96 4.18 -8.82
C GLY A 200 -1.62 3.90 -9.50
N GLU A 201 -1.59 4.06 -10.82
CA GLU A 201 -0.51 3.63 -11.72
C GLU A 201 0.89 4.14 -11.35
N PHE A 202 1.00 5.39 -10.90
CA PHE A 202 2.30 6.00 -10.56
C PHE A 202 2.66 5.90 -9.07
N ALA A 203 1.83 5.25 -8.25
CA ALA A 203 2.02 5.24 -6.80
C ALA A 203 3.34 4.56 -6.39
N GLU A 204 3.71 3.44 -7.00
CA GLU A 204 4.97 2.73 -6.73
C GLU A 204 6.18 3.66 -6.92
N GLN A 205 6.24 4.33 -8.07
CA GLN A 205 7.36 5.23 -8.39
C GLN A 205 7.42 6.42 -7.44
N MET A 206 6.27 7.04 -7.16
CA MET A 206 6.17 8.22 -6.30
C MET A 206 6.52 7.89 -4.84
N ILE A 207 6.01 6.78 -4.29
CA ILE A 207 6.32 6.33 -2.93
C ILE A 207 7.81 6.01 -2.82
N THR A 208 8.37 5.27 -3.79
CA THR A 208 9.81 4.94 -3.81
C THR A 208 10.66 6.21 -3.81
N ALA A 209 10.36 7.16 -4.69
CA ALA A 209 11.08 8.43 -4.77
C ALA A 209 10.97 9.24 -3.46
N ALA A 210 9.79 9.28 -2.85
CA ALA A 210 9.55 9.97 -1.59
C ALA A 210 10.38 9.36 -0.44
N ILE A 211 10.40 8.02 -0.31
CA ILE A 211 11.21 7.33 0.69
C ILE A 211 12.69 7.63 0.47
N VAL A 212 13.19 7.52 -0.76
CA VAL A 212 14.60 7.80 -1.08
C VAL A 212 14.96 9.26 -0.75
N THR A 213 14.11 10.21 -1.12
CA THR A 213 14.34 11.65 -0.85
C THR A 213 14.41 11.94 0.66
N LEU A 214 13.49 11.41 1.46
CA LEU A 214 13.51 11.57 2.90
C LEU A 214 14.69 10.84 3.55
N SER A 215 15.08 9.69 3.02
CA SER A 215 16.21 8.90 3.50
C SER A 215 17.56 9.60 3.36
N GLN A 216 17.67 10.59 2.48
CA GLN A 216 18.87 11.43 2.33
C GLN A 216 18.98 12.52 3.41
N ARG A 217 17.95 12.76 4.18
CA ARG A 217 17.96 13.74 5.26
C ARG A 217 18.55 13.15 6.53
N ILE A 218 19.65 13.73 6.99
CA ILE A 218 20.38 13.29 8.20
C ILE A 218 19.73 13.77 9.51
N ASP A 219 18.76 14.66 9.41
CA ASP A 219 18.10 15.29 10.56
C ASP A 219 16.81 14.58 10.98
N LEU A 220 16.39 13.50 10.28
CA LEU A 220 15.19 12.77 10.62
C LEU A 220 15.46 11.66 11.63
N ASP A 221 14.56 11.52 12.61
CA ASP A 221 14.60 10.48 13.62
C ASP A 221 13.83 9.21 13.19
N ALA A 222 12.79 9.39 12.35
CA ALA A 222 11.98 8.32 11.80
C ALA A 222 11.33 8.73 10.47
N LEU A 223 11.02 7.75 9.63
CA LEU A 223 10.11 7.89 8.48
C LEU A 223 8.80 7.19 8.76
N VAL A 224 7.70 7.75 8.28
CA VAL A 224 6.37 7.15 8.41
C VAL A 224 5.72 7.08 7.03
N LEU A 225 5.34 5.87 6.62
CA LEU A 225 4.57 5.62 5.42
C LEU A 225 3.14 5.27 5.83
N ILE A 226 2.20 6.17 5.56
CA ILE A 226 0.80 6.00 5.97
C ILE A 226 -0.16 6.11 4.80
N ARG A 227 -1.23 5.33 4.92
CA ARG A 227 -2.35 5.32 4.00
C ARG A 227 -3.65 5.07 4.77
N GLY A 228 -4.75 5.61 4.26
CA GLY A 228 -6.09 5.34 4.76
C GLY A 228 -6.60 3.96 4.35
N GLY A 229 -7.73 3.57 4.91
CA GLY A 229 -8.43 2.34 4.51
C GLY A 229 -8.83 2.36 3.04
N GLY A 230 -8.88 1.19 2.39
CA GLY A 230 -9.24 1.04 0.98
C GLY A 230 -9.37 -0.44 0.59
N ALA A 231 -9.55 -0.70 -0.70
CA ALA A 231 -9.67 -2.06 -1.20
C ALA A 231 -8.33 -2.83 -1.08
N ARG A 232 -8.41 -4.16 -1.01
CA ARG A 232 -7.24 -5.05 -0.82
C ARG A 232 -6.24 -4.92 -1.98
N ASN A 233 -6.71 -4.82 -3.20
CA ASN A 233 -5.86 -4.63 -4.37
C ASN A 233 -5.20 -3.24 -4.45
N GLU A 234 -5.75 -2.24 -3.78
CA GLU A 234 -5.09 -0.93 -3.65
C GLU A 234 -3.88 -0.98 -2.70
N LEU A 235 -3.75 -2.05 -1.91
CA LEU A 235 -2.56 -2.34 -1.11
C LEU A 235 -1.48 -3.06 -1.89
N ALA A 236 -1.80 -3.67 -3.03
CA ALA A 236 -0.83 -4.40 -3.84
C ALA A 236 0.37 -3.52 -4.28
N VAL A 237 0.20 -2.19 -4.34
CA VAL A 237 1.31 -1.28 -4.58
C VAL A 237 2.39 -1.38 -3.49
N PHE A 238 2.01 -1.67 -2.24
CA PHE A 238 2.95 -1.82 -1.13
C PHE A 238 3.62 -3.20 -1.09
N ASP A 239 3.22 -4.11 -1.98
CA ASP A 239 3.90 -5.37 -2.24
C ASP A 239 5.01 -5.23 -3.30
N ALA A 240 5.13 -4.04 -3.92
CA ALA A 240 6.14 -3.76 -4.93
C ALA A 240 7.57 -3.85 -4.35
N GLU A 241 8.41 -4.63 -5.02
CA GLU A 241 9.81 -4.86 -4.60
C GLU A 241 10.62 -3.56 -4.49
N ARG A 242 10.35 -2.57 -5.35
CA ARG A 242 11.03 -1.27 -5.31
C ARG A 242 10.78 -0.51 -4.02
N ILE A 243 9.55 -0.51 -3.53
CA ILE A 243 9.20 0.14 -2.26
C ILE A 243 9.89 -0.59 -1.11
N ALA A 244 9.84 -1.91 -1.08
CA ALA A 244 10.49 -2.72 -0.06
C ALA A 244 12.01 -2.49 -0.03
N ARG A 245 12.67 -2.46 -1.19
CA ARG A 245 14.10 -2.15 -1.29
C ARG A 245 14.44 -0.74 -0.83
N ALA A 246 13.60 0.25 -1.14
CA ALA A 246 13.78 1.63 -0.65
C ALA A 246 13.67 1.71 0.87
N ILE A 247 12.72 1.01 1.48
CA ILE A 247 12.58 0.89 2.94
C ILE A 247 13.83 0.20 3.53
N ALA A 248 14.24 -0.94 2.99
CA ALA A 248 15.41 -1.68 3.46
C ALA A 248 16.70 -0.86 3.42
N ALA A 249 16.88 -0.06 2.36
CA ALA A 249 18.06 0.78 2.14
C ALA A 249 18.05 2.05 3.01
N SER A 250 16.90 2.45 3.56
CA SER A 250 16.79 3.66 4.38
C SER A 250 17.72 3.59 5.60
N PRO A 251 18.56 4.61 5.84
CA PRO A 251 19.35 4.71 7.07
C PRO A 251 18.49 5.07 8.27
N VAL A 252 17.28 5.59 8.04
CA VAL A 252 16.32 6.01 9.05
C VAL A 252 15.28 4.89 9.25
N PRO A 253 14.89 4.58 10.50
CA PRO A 253 13.82 3.62 10.76
C PRO A 253 12.52 4.04 10.10
N VAL A 254 11.86 3.11 9.41
CA VAL A 254 10.59 3.33 8.73
C VAL A 254 9.46 2.66 9.49
N LEU A 255 8.43 3.41 9.83
CA LEU A 255 7.19 2.92 10.40
C LEU A 255 6.12 2.88 9.30
N THR A 256 5.34 1.83 9.22
CA THR A 256 4.21 1.73 8.30
C THR A 256 2.88 1.74 9.03
N GLY A 257 1.89 2.43 8.46
CA GLY A 257 0.51 2.48 8.94
C GLY A 257 -0.45 2.38 7.76
N LEU A 258 -0.48 1.21 7.11
CA LEU A 258 -1.15 1.00 5.83
C LEU A 258 -2.60 0.50 5.96
N GLY A 259 -3.06 0.24 7.18
CA GLY A 259 -4.49 0.10 7.45
C GLY A 259 -5.08 -1.32 7.36
N HIS A 260 -4.33 -2.41 7.67
CA HIS A 260 -4.92 -3.77 7.69
C HIS A 260 -4.50 -4.63 8.88
N GLU A 261 -5.51 -5.32 9.48
CA GLU A 261 -5.30 -6.29 10.55
C GLU A 261 -4.88 -7.68 10.05
N VAL A 262 -5.29 -8.06 8.84
CA VAL A 262 -5.23 -9.46 8.36
C VAL A 262 -4.19 -9.65 7.25
N ASP A 263 -3.91 -8.62 6.46
CA ASP A 263 -3.05 -8.72 5.27
C ASP A 263 -1.86 -7.76 5.41
N ARG A 264 -0.71 -8.30 5.79
CA ARG A 264 0.55 -7.54 5.81
C ARG A 264 1.06 -7.37 4.38
N SER A 265 1.44 -6.16 4.00
CA SER A 265 2.16 -5.91 2.75
C SER A 265 3.64 -6.25 2.87
N VAL A 266 4.34 -6.36 1.72
CA VAL A 266 5.80 -6.53 1.72
C VAL A 266 6.49 -5.33 2.36
N ALA A 267 5.96 -4.12 2.16
CA ALA A 267 6.44 -2.91 2.84
C ALA A 267 6.36 -3.02 4.37
N ASP A 268 5.27 -3.60 4.90
CA ASP A 268 5.11 -3.86 6.34
C ASP A 268 6.13 -4.87 6.86
N GLU A 269 6.41 -5.93 6.07
CA GLU A 269 7.37 -6.98 6.46
C GLU A 269 8.81 -6.45 6.54
N VAL A 270 9.18 -5.47 5.70
CA VAL A 270 10.54 -4.89 5.66
C VAL A 270 10.70 -3.70 6.61
N ALA A 271 9.60 -3.04 6.96
CA ALA A 271 9.62 -1.87 7.83
C ALA A 271 10.21 -2.16 9.21
N HIS A 272 10.78 -1.12 9.85
CA HIS A 272 11.24 -1.19 11.24
C HIS A 272 10.09 -1.58 12.19
N THR A 273 8.96 -0.92 12.04
CA THR A 273 7.77 -1.18 12.86
C THR A 273 6.51 -1.10 12.00
N MET A 274 5.76 -2.18 11.95
CA MET A 274 4.46 -2.23 11.34
C MET A 274 3.38 -1.86 12.36
N LEU A 275 2.48 -0.97 11.98
CA LEU A 275 1.35 -0.53 12.77
C LEU A 275 0.06 -0.62 11.94
N LYS A 276 -1.08 -0.77 12.63
CA LYS A 276 -2.35 -1.06 11.95
C LYS A 276 -2.95 0.15 11.22
N THR A 277 -2.70 1.35 11.72
CA THR A 277 -3.35 2.58 11.25
C THR A 277 -2.42 3.78 11.32
N PRO A 278 -2.71 4.87 10.60
CA PRO A 278 -2.03 6.14 10.75
C PRO A 278 -2.02 6.65 12.20
N THR A 279 -3.15 6.58 12.89
CA THR A 279 -3.27 6.94 14.32
C THR A 279 -2.38 6.08 15.21
N ALA A 280 -2.26 4.78 14.93
CA ALA A 280 -1.35 3.92 15.68
C ALA A 280 0.13 4.30 15.49
N CYS A 281 0.51 4.78 14.28
CA CYS A 281 1.84 5.32 14.03
C CYS A 281 2.12 6.56 14.87
N ALA A 282 1.19 7.50 14.92
CA ALA A 282 1.29 8.67 15.78
C ALA A 282 1.40 8.27 17.26
N GLY A 283 0.53 7.36 17.70
CA GLY A 283 0.51 6.84 19.08
C GLY A 283 1.83 6.19 19.51
N GLU A 284 2.48 5.40 18.63
CA GLU A 284 3.80 4.81 18.95
C GLU A 284 4.89 5.87 19.12
N LEU A 285 4.92 6.86 18.22
CA LEU A 285 5.88 7.97 18.33
C LEU A 285 5.67 8.77 19.63
N ILE A 286 4.42 9.09 19.96
CA ILE A 286 4.04 9.80 21.18
C ILE A 286 4.42 8.98 22.42
N ALA A 287 4.01 7.72 22.47
CA ALA A 287 4.29 6.84 23.60
C ALA A 287 5.79 6.68 23.86
N ARG A 288 6.58 6.61 22.77
CA ARG A 288 8.03 6.50 22.86
C ARG A 288 8.67 7.76 23.46
N ALA A 289 8.31 8.93 22.95
CA ALA A 289 8.79 10.21 23.46
C ALA A 289 8.36 10.42 24.92
N THR A 290 7.12 10.15 25.26
CA THR A 290 6.58 10.26 26.63
C THR A 290 7.30 9.35 27.59
N ARG A 291 7.51 8.08 27.23
CA ARG A 291 8.28 7.12 28.07
C ARG A 291 9.67 7.65 28.39
N TYR A 292 10.35 8.22 27.42
CA TYR A 292 11.68 8.78 27.63
C TYR A 292 11.65 10.02 28.54
N CYS A 293 10.72 10.96 28.33
CA CYS A 293 10.56 12.14 29.18
C CYS A 293 10.29 11.73 30.64
N THR A 294 9.33 10.83 30.86
CA THR A 294 8.99 10.34 32.20
C THR A 294 10.19 9.65 32.90
N ALA A 295 10.93 8.81 32.16
CA ALA A 295 12.13 8.16 32.70
C ALA A 295 13.23 9.17 33.06
N SER A 296 13.41 10.19 32.22
CA SER A 296 14.39 11.27 32.45
C SER A 296 14.02 12.10 33.68
N GLU A 297 12.74 12.48 33.81
CA GLU A 297 12.23 13.19 35.01
C GLU A 297 12.40 12.38 36.29
N ALA A 298 12.08 11.08 36.26
CA ALA A 298 12.26 10.19 37.39
C ALA A 298 13.75 10.08 37.78
N THR A 299 14.64 9.97 36.79
CA THR A 299 16.08 9.93 37.01
C THR A 299 16.60 11.23 37.64
N PHE A 300 16.18 12.38 37.10
CA PHE A 300 16.52 13.67 37.64
C PHE A 300 16.06 13.84 39.10
N ALA A 301 14.80 13.49 39.38
CA ALA A 301 14.26 13.53 40.71
C ALA A 301 15.03 12.61 41.68
N ALA A 302 15.48 11.45 41.23
CA ALA A 302 16.32 10.55 42.04
C ALA A 302 17.69 11.18 42.35
N ILE A 303 18.34 11.80 41.35
CA ILE A 303 19.60 12.51 41.55
C ILE A 303 19.46 13.64 42.56
N VAL A 304 18.39 14.45 42.44
CA VAL A 304 18.13 15.55 43.39
C VAL A 304 17.93 15.03 44.80
N ARG A 305 17.12 13.97 44.99
CA ARG A 305 16.92 13.36 46.31
C ARG A 305 18.20 12.82 46.88
N GLN A 306 19.00 12.10 46.12
CA GLN A 306 20.28 11.53 46.52
C GLN A 306 21.25 12.64 46.97
N SER A 307 21.40 13.67 46.13
CA SER A 307 22.28 14.81 46.43
C SER A 307 21.84 15.54 47.70
N SER A 308 20.54 15.79 47.87
CA SER A 308 20.00 16.44 49.07
C SER A 308 20.25 15.61 50.33
N SER A 309 20.09 14.28 50.25
CA SER A 309 20.37 13.36 51.34
C SER A 309 21.84 13.39 51.76
N VAL A 310 22.76 13.36 50.79
CA VAL A 310 24.20 13.43 51.05
C VAL A 310 24.59 14.77 51.70
N LEU A 311 24.06 15.88 51.16
CA LEU A 311 24.31 17.20 51.74
C LEU A 311 23.78 17.37 53.17
N THR A 312 22.58 16.85 53.44
CA THR A 312 21.99 16.88 54.77
C THR A 312 22.79 16.03 55.73
N GLY A 313 23.23 14.83 55.33
CA GLY A 313 24.12 13.97 56.12
C GLY A 313 25.45 14.67 56.47
N ALA A 314 26.11 15.23 55.43
CA ALA A 314 27.38 15.95 55.63
C ALA A 314 27.22 17.16 56.56
N SER A 315 26.13 17.93 56.44
CA SER A 315 25.81 19.05 57.32
C SER A 315 25.60 18.62 58.78
N SER A 316 24.88 17.49 58.96
CA SER A 316 24.69 16.90 60.28
C SER A 316 26.00 16.44 60.90
N ASP A 317 26.85 15.75 60.14
CA ASP A 317 28.17 15.28 60.62
C ASP A 317 29.07 16.46 60.99
N LEU A 318 29.04 17.53 60.17
CA LEU A 318 29.80 18.77 60.46
C LEU A 318 29.30 19.42 61.78
N SER A 319 28.00 19.49 61.98
CA SER A 319 27.38 20.02 63.19
C SER A 319 27.79 19.22 64.46
N VAL A 320 27.72 17.88 64.37
CA VAL A 320 28.16 16.96 65.42
C VAL A 320 29.66 17.16 65.70
N ALA A 321 30.52 17.29 64.70
CA ALA A 321 31.94 17.52 64.87
C ALA A 321 32.21 18.88 65.56
N ALA A 322 31.52 19.94 65.11
CA ALA A 322 31.61 21.26 65.74
C ALA A 322 31.23 21.28 67.22
N HIS A 323 30.12 20.63 67.59
CA HIS A 323 29.70 20.48 68.99
C HIS A 323 30.69 19.66 69.81
N ARG A 324 31.32 18.65 69.21
CA ARG A 324 32.35 17.85 69.84
C ARG A 324 33.62 18.68 70.20
N ILE A 325 34.06 19.48 69.24
CA ILE A 325 35.17 20.40 69.36
C ILE A 325 34.86 21.45 70.46
N ALA A 326 33.72 22.13 70.38
CA ALA A 326 33.30 23.10 71.40
C ALA A 326 33.29 22.56 72.83
N ARG A 327 32.73 21.39 73.02
CA ARG A 327 32.74 20.72 74.36
C ARG A 327 34.12 20.39 74.81
N ARG A 328 35.03 19.88 73.98
CA ARG A 328 36.40 19.54 74.36
C ARG A 328 37.22 20.80 74.68
N THR A 329 37.04 21.88 73.93
CA THR A 329 37.70 23.17 74.14
C THR A 329 37.24 23.75 75.48
N HIS A 330 35.94 23.76 75.79
CA HIS A 330 35.40 24.25 77.05
C HIS A 330 35.94 23.46 78.22
N ALA A 331 35.95 22.13 78.17
CA ALA A 331 36.52 21.26 79.25
C ALA A 331 38.06 21.41 79.39
N ALA A 332 38.78 21.90 78.37
CA ALA A 332 40.22 22.15 78.49
C ALA A 332 40.57 23.55 79.04
N VAL A 333 39.66 24.53 78.95
CA VAL A 333 39.80 25.86 79.50
C VAL A 333 39.40 25.94 81.00
N GLU A 334 38.55 25.04 81.44
CA GLU A 334 38.10 24.95 82.85
C GLU A 334 39.03 24.13 83.74
N ARG A 335 40.15 23.61 83.20
CA ARG A 335 41.23 22.95 83.99
C ARG A 335 42.42 23.89 84.11
#